data_bfdf473e3d078cf74b9f6f373e531e38
#
_entry.id   bfdf473e3d078cf74b9f6f373e531e38
#
_cell.length_a   1.000
_cell.length_b   1.000
_cell.length_c   1.000
_cell.angle_alpha   90.00
_cell.angle_beta   90.00
_cell.angle_gamma   90.00
#
_symmetry.space_group_name_H-M   'P 1'
#
loop_
_entity.id
_entity.type
_entity.pdbx_description
1 polymer ?
#
loop_
_entity_poly.entity_id
_entity_poly.type
_entity_poly.pdbx_seq_one_letter_code
_entity_poly.pdbx_strand_id
1 'polypeptide(L)'
;TGLSAGTYTVQVTDNNGCTTNAGATVNNAGGGLAISAATVSDEICGNGTGAIDVTISGGTAPLSFAWSNSEITEDISGLSAGSYSLTVTDDNGCTANGSYTVNNDVGTLSLDAVTVIDESCGNSGGFIDITVSGGNAPISFSWSTGATTEDITGLNAGTYTITVTDANQCVEVVDVVVGNNTGNLAISSSQVLDENCGGGD
;
A
#
# COMPACT_ATOMS: atom_id res chain seq x y z
N THR A 1 -33.92 -38.17 -16.40
CA THR A 1 -32.74 -37.33 -16.61
C THR A 1 -32.95 -35.96 -15.98
N GLY A 2 -31.95 -35.38 -15.30
CA GLY A 2 -32.06 -34.09 -14.64
C GLY A 2 -32.48 -34.13 -13.18
N LEU A 3 -32.20 -35.22 -12.45
CA LEU A 3 -32.46 -35.31 -11.02
C LEU A 3 -31.27 -34.71 -10.24
N SER A 4 -31.56 -33.82 -9.31
CA SER A 4 -30.58 -33.30 -8.33
C SER A 4 -30.19 -34.42 -7.34
N ALA A 5 -29.06 -34.25 -6.62
CA ALA A 5 -28.70 -35.14 -5.52
C ALA A 5 -29.85 -35.21 -4.50
N GLY A 6 -30.19 -36.42 -4.07
CA GLY A 6 -31.30 -36.65 -3.14
C GLY A 6 -31.77 -38.08 -3.16
N THR A 7 -32.62 -38.43 -2.23
CA THR A 7 -33.26 -39.75 -2.19
C THR A 7 -34.64 -39.67 -2.87
N TYR A 8 -34.83 -40.47 -3.89
CA TYR A 8 -36.06 -40.55 -4.66
C TYR A 8 -36.74 -41.87 -4.37
N THR A 9 -38.02 -41.85 -4.14
CA THR A 9 -38.83 -43.05 -3.97
C THR A 9 -39.89 -43.14 -5.07
N VAL A 10 -40.05 -44.29 -5.60
CA VAL A 10 -41.18 -44.63 -6.52
C VAL A 10 -42.10 -45.58 -5.82
N GLN A 11 -43.38 -45.32 -5.87
CA GLN A 11 -44.44 -46.24 -5.49
C GLN A 11 -45.12 -46.77 -6.74
N VAL A 12 -45.20 -48.06 -6.86
CA VAL A 12 -45.90 -48.70 -7.93
C VAL A 12 -47.16 -49.35 -7.33
N THR A 13 -48.32 -49.10 -7.94
CA THR A 13 -49.61 -49.66 -7.53
C THR A 13 -50.15 -50.50 -8.68
N ASP A 14 -50.56 -51.76 -8.40
CA ASP A 14 -51.19 -52.59 -9.39
C ASP A 14 -52.71 -52.28 -9.51
N ASN A 15 -53.36 -52.91 -10.47
CA ASN A 15 -54.80 -52.67 -10.71
C ASN A 15 -55.74 -53.22 -9.59
N ASN A 16 -55.18 -53.99 -8.65
CA ASN A 16 -55.89 -54.52 -7.47
C ASN A 16 -55.64 -53.63 -6.24
N GLY A 17 -54.88 -52.54 -6.37
CA GLY A 17 -54.56 -51.64 -5.29
C GLY A 17 -53.37 -52.06 -4.40
N CYS A 18 -52.64 -53.13 -4.73
CA CYS A 18 -51.45 -53.54 -4.03
C CYS A 18 -50.30 -52.60 -4.37
N THR A 19 -49.55 -52.10 -3.37
CA THR A 19 -48.45 -51.13 -3.53
C THR A 19 -47.13 -51.75 -3.16
N THR A 20 -46.11 -51.39 -3.90
CA THR A 20 -44.70 -51.60 -3.54
C THR A 20 -43.86 -50.30 -3.75
N ASN A 21 -42.85 -50.10 -2.92
CA ASN A 21 -41.99 -48.94 -3.00
C ASN A 21 -40.57 -49.37 -3.31
N ALA A 22 -39.87 -48.58 -4.15
CA ALA A 22 -38.46 -48.70 -4.36
C ALA A 22 -37.82 -47.31 -4.17
N GLY A 23 -36.62 -47.26 -3.55
CA GLY A 23 -35.88 -46.05 -3.35
C GLY A 23 -34.53 -46.11 -4.08
N ALA A 24 -34.10 -44.98 -4.61
CA ALA A 24 -32.77 -44.79 -5.17
C ALA A 24 -32.21 -43.46 -4.70
N THR A 25 -30.93 -43.45 -4.38
CA THR A 25 -30.24 -42.22 -4.00
C THR A 25 -29.39 -41.77 -5.17
N VAL A 26 -29.63 -40.53 -5.62
CA VAL A 26 -28.74 -39.80 -6.53
C VAL A 26 -27.72 -39.08 -5.64
N ASN A 27 -26.50 -39.55 -5.70
CA ASN A 27 -25.44 -38.89 -4.98
C ASN A 27 -25.00 -37.64 -5.75
N ASN A 28 -24.57 -36.60 -5.02
CA ASN A 28 -23.87 -35.49 -5.65
C ASN A 28 -22.51 -36.00 -6.15
N ALA A 29 -22.37 -36.14 -7.45
CA ALA A 29 -21.09 -36.43 -8.10
C ALA A 29 -20.24 -35.14 -8.24
N GLY A 30 -20.48 -34.18 -7.36
CA GLY A 30 -19.63 -33.00 -7.28
C GLY A 30 -18.19 -33.47 -7.16
N GLY A 31 -17.42 -33.34 -8.22
CA GLY A 31 -16.08 -33.93 -8.39
C GLY A 31 -15.04 -33.38 -7.45
N GLY A 32 -15.38 -33.14 -6.18
CA GLY A 32 -14.47 -32.65 -5.16
C GLY A 32 -13.94 -31.24 -5.46
N LEU A 33 -14.72 -30.38 -6.15
CA LEU A 33 -14.31 -29.00 -6.39
C LEU A 33 -13.92 -28.33 -5.08
N ALA A 34 -12.68 -27.90 -4.98
CA ALA A 34 -12.13 -27.22 -3.81
C ALA A 34 -11.03 -26.25 -4.21
N ILE A 35 -10.91 -25.15 -3.47
CA ILE A 35 -9.70 -24.33 -3.47
C ILE A 35 -8.71 -25.06 -2.56
N SER A 36 -7.69 -25.70 -3.15
CA SER A 36 -6.77 -26.60 -2.44
C SER A 36 -5.58 -25.88 -1.81
N ALA A 37 -5.21 -24.71 -2.38
CA ALA A 37 -4.17 -23.84 -1.85
C ALA A 37 -4.45 -22.40 -2.26
N ALA A 38 -3.89 -21.46 -1.52
CA ALA A 38 -3.82 -20.05 -1.90
C ALA A 38 -2.56 -19.41 -1.32
N THR A 39 -1.91 -18.56 -2.12
CA THR A 39 -0.82 -17.70 -1.70
C THR A 39 -1.24 -16.26 -1.88
N VAL A 40 -1.11 -15.45 -0.83
CA VAL A 40 -1.38 -14.02 -0.86
C VAL A 40 -0.07 -13.28 -0.77
N SER A 41 0.16 -12.35 -1.70
CA SER A 41 1.24 -11.37 -1.64
C SER A 41 0.64 -10.03 -1.25
N ASP A 42 1.19 -9.43 -0.20
CA ASP A 42 0.75 -8.12 0.28
C ASP A 42 1.16 -7.01 -0.70
N GLU A 43 0.43 -5.91 -0.70
CA GLU A 43 0.86 -4.72 -1.42
C GLU A 43 1.98 -4.01 -0.66
N ILE A 44 2.78 -3.23 -1.37
CA ILE A 44 3.89 -2.47 -0.79
C ILE A 44 3.58 -0.98 -0.93
N CYS A 45 3.56 -0.27 0.20
CA CYS A 45 3.42 1.18 0.31
C CYS A 45 2.21 1.76 -0.44
N GLY A 46 1.09 1.03 -0.48
CA GLY A 46 -0.14 1.50 -1.11
C GLY A 46 -0.10 1.55 -2.64
N ASN A 47 0.85 0.85 -3.28
CA ASN A 47 1.07 0.92 -4.73
C ASN A 47 0.27 -0.11 -5.54
N GLY A 48 -0.64 -0.84 -4.91
CA GLY A 48 -1.47 -1.83 -5.58
C GLY A 48 -0.66 -3.00 -6.15
N THR A 49 0.37 -3.46 -5.44
CA THR A 49 1.26 -4.56 -5.88
C THR A 49 0.83 -5.92 -5.37
N GLY A 50 -0.26 -5.98 -4.61
CA GLY A 50 -0.79 -7.21 -4.03
C GLY A 50 -1.22 -8.24 -5.09
N ALA A 51 -1.20 -9.52 -4.73
CA ALA A 51 -1.64 -10.61 -5.60
C ALA A 51 -2.23 -11.76 -4.79
N ILE A 52 -3.12 -12.51 -5.42
CA ILE A 52 -3.68 -13.74 -4.87
C ILE A 52 -3.57 -14.81 -5.96
N ASP A 53 -2.82 -15.88 -5.65
CA ASP A 53 -2.64 -17.07 -6.48
C ASP A 53 -3.38 -18.21 -5.80
N VAL A 54 -4.33 -18.84 -6.50
CA VAL A 54 -5.12 -19.93 -5.96
C VAL A 54 -4.92 -21.21 -6.77
N THR A 55 -5.00 -22.34 -6.11
CA THR A 55 -4.95 -23.64 -6.78
C THR A 55 -6.28 -24.34 -6.60
N ILE A 56 -6.89 -24.71 -7.70
CA ILE A 56 -8.17 -25.40 -7.72
C ILE A 56 -7.93 -26.91 -7.91
N SER A 57 -8.66 -27.71 -7.17
CA SER A 57 -8.67 -29.17 -7.33
C SER A 57 -10.07 -29.69 -7.56
N GLY A 58 -10.18 -30.78 -8.36
CA GLY A 58 -11.48 -31.37 -8.69
C GLY A 58 -12.37 -30.47 -9.55
N GLY A 59 -13.67 -30.73 -9.50
CA GLY A 59 -14.65 -30.08 -10.35
C GLY A 59 -14.67 -30.60 -11.79
N THR A 60 -15.71 -30.23 -12.51
CA THR A 60 -15.90 -30.55 -13.92
C THR A 60 -15.64 -29.30 -14.76
N ALA A 61 -14.68 -29.34 -15.67
CA ALA A 61 -14.41 -28.22 -16.56
C ALA A 61 -15.56 -27.95 -17.55
N PRO A 62 -15.79 -26.70 -17.98
CA PRO A 62 -15.03 -25.50 -17.62
C PRO A 62 -15.31 -25.00 -16.21
N LEU A 63 -14.28 -24.40 -15.57
CA LEU A 63 -14.44 -23.68 -14.33
C LEU A 63 -14.66 -22.19 -14.63
N SER A 64 -15.47 -21.54 -13.82
CA SER A 64 -15.67 -20.09 -13.85
C SER A 64 -15.32 -19.50 -12.50
N PHE A 65 -14.74 -18.29 -12.53
CA PHE A 65 -14.24 -17.56 -11.38
C PHE A 65 -15.01 -16.25 -11.24
N ALA A 66 -15.37 -15.90 -10.03
CA ALA A 66 -16.00 -14.62 -9.72
C ALA A 66 -15.41 -14.06 -8.43
N TRP A 67 -14.59 -13.03 -8.58
CA TRP A 67 -14.00 -12.29 -7.48
C TRP A 67 -14.86 -11.09 -7.08
N SER A 68 -14.73 -10.67 -5.82
CA SER A 68 -15.45 -9.50 -5.29
C SER A 68 -15.10 -8.18 -5.98
N ASN A 69 -13.93 -8.09 -6.61
CA ASN A 69 -13.49 -6.95 -7.41
C ASN A 69 -13.89 -7.04 -8.89
N SER A 70 -14.73 -8.00 -9.25
CA SER A 70 -15.23 -8.28 -10.61
C SER A 70 -14.22 -8.93 -11.56
N GLU A 71 -13.05 -9.34 -11.08
CA GLU A 71 -12.12 -10.17 -11.87
C GLU A 71 -12.70 -11.57 -12.05
N ILE A 72 -12.36 -12.20 -13.20
CA ILE A 72 -12.89 -13.51 -13.62
C ILE A 72 -11.79 -14.53 -13.93
N THR A 73 -10.54 -14.21 -13.62
CA THR A 73 -9.38 -15.11 -13.78
C THR A 73 -9.18 -15.96 -12.53
N GLU A 74 -8.45 -17.07 -12.63
CA GLU A 74 -8.09 -17.91 -11.49
C GLU A 74 -7.31 -17.11 -10.47
N ASP A 75 -6.21 -16.50 -10.90
CA ASP A 75 -5.35 -15.64 -10.12
C ASP A 75 -5.61 -14.18 -10.41
N ILE A 76 -5.39 -13.33 -9.42
CA ILE A 76 -5.54 -11.88 -9.53
C ILE A 76 -4.33 -11.14 -8.96
N SER A 77 -3.98 -10.02 -9.60
CA SER A 77 -2.83 -9.19 -9.21
C SER A 77 -3.15 -7.70 -9.37
N GLY A 78 -2.23 -6.85 -8.96
CA GLY A 78 -2.47 -5.41 -8.99
C GLY A 78 -3.45 -4.97 -7.90
N LEU A 79 -3.44 -5.65 -6.75
CA LEU A 79 -4.43 -5.46 -5.69
C LEU A 79 -3.94 -4.47 -4.64
N SER A 80 -4.84 -3.58 -4.25
CA SER A 80 -4.66 -2.78 -3.04
C SER A 80 -5.00 -3.59 -1.79
N ALA A 81 -4.55 -3.13 -0.62
CA ALA A 81 -4.91 -3.74 0.66
C ALA A 81 -6.43 -3.82 0.82
N GLY A 82 -6.90 -4.98 1.22
CA GLY A 82 -8.34 -5.21 1.32
C GLY A 82 -8.68 -6.68 1.42
N SER A 83 -9.98 -6.95 1.53
CA SER A 83 -10.51 -8.31 1.56
C SER A 83 -11.12 -8.67 0.20
N TYR A 84 -10.73 -9.82 -0.30
CA TYR A 84 -11.17 -10.37 -1.60
C TYR A 84 -11.82 -11.71 -1.38
N SER A 85 -13.00 -11.88 -1.94
CA SER A 85 -13.70 -13.19 -1.94
C SER A 85 -13.77 -13.75 -3.34
N LEU A 86 -13.60 -15.07 -3.44
CA LEU A 86 -13.67 -15.85 -4.66
C LEU A 86 -14.81 -16.84 -4.58
N THR A 87 -15.57 -16.93 -5.63
CA THR A 87 -16.47 -18.07 -5.90
C THR A 87 -16.02 -18.76 -7.18
N VAL A 88 -15.68 -20.03 -7.08
CA VAL A 88 -15.39 -20.90 -8.22
C VAL A 88 -16.61 -21.74 -8.48
N THR A 89 -17.03 -21.85 -9.74
CA THR A 89 -18.17 -22.68 -10.15
C THR A 89 -17.74 -23.60 -11.29
N ASP A 90 -18.08 -24.89 -11.19
CA ASP A 90 -17.81 -25.86 -12.22
C ASP A 90 -19.01 -26.00 -13.21
N ASP A 91 -18.85 -26.78 -14.31
CA ASP A 91 -19.87 -26.97 -15.33
C ASP A 91 -21.13 -27.65 -14.78
N ASN A 92 -21.09 -28.37 -13.68
CA ASN A 92 -22.20 -28.95 -12.98
C ASN A 92 -22.91 -28.00 -12.01
N GLY A 93 -22.42 -26.76 -11.85
CA GLY A 93 -22.94 -25.78 -10.92
C GLY A 93 -22.49 -25.99 -9.47
N CYS A 94 -21.51 -26.86 -9.20
CA CYS A 94 -20.90 -26.97 -7.86
C CYS A 94 -20.01 -25.75 -7.60
N THR A 95 -20.03 -25.24 -6.36
CA THR A 95 -19.27 -24.05 -5.99
C THR A 95 -18.25 -24.33 -4.89
N ALA A 96 -17.11 -23.64 -4.95
CA ALA A 96 -16.14 -23.52 -3.87
C ALA A 96 -15.88 -22.04 -3.61
N ASN A 97 -15.75 -21.65 -2.33
CA ASN A 97 -15.60 -20.24 -1.93
C ASN A 97 -14.32 -20.06 -1.12
N GLY A 98 -13.64 -18.92 -1.33
CA GLY A 98 -12.48 -18.47 -0.57
C GLY A 98 -12.61 -17.02 -0.16
N SER A 99 -11.90 -16.63 0.89
CA SER A 99 -11.75 -15.24 1.31
C SER A 99 -10.31 -15.00 1.72
N TYR A 100 -9.73 -13.91 1.22
CA TYR A 100 -8.31 -13.58 1.35
C TYR A 100 -8.16 -12.12 1.74
N THR A 101 -7.11 -11.82 2.49
CA THR A 101 -6.79 -10.45 2.87
C THR A 101 -5.40 -10.11 2.33
N VAL A 102 -5.33 -9.07 1.53
CA VAL A 102 -4.09 -8.41 1.13
C VAL A 102 -3.84 -7.30 2.13
N ASN A 103 -2.69 -7.30 2.80
CA ASN A 103 -2.30 -6.23 3.71
C ASN A 103 -1.46 -5.19 2.97
N ASN A 104 -1.28 -4.01 3.57
CA ASN A 104 -0.32 -3.03 3.11
C ASN A 104 0.98 -3.18 3.92
N ASP A 105 2.07 -3.57 3.27
CA ASP A 105 3.41 -3.47 3.84
C ASP A 105 3.92 -2.04 3.63
N VAL A 106 3.92 -1.26 4.68
CA VAL A 106 4.37 0.16 4.65
C VAL A 106 5.88 0.31 4.46
N GLY A 107 6.61 -0.81 4.38
CA GLY A 107 8.06 -0.81 4.26
C GLY A 107 8.78 -0.39 5.55
N THR A 108 10.09 -0.24 5.43
CA THR A 108 10.98 0.14 6.56
C THR A 108 11.67 1.48 6.33
N LEU A 109 11.32 2.21 5.26
CA LEU A 109 11.92 3.52 4.99
C LEU A 109 11.59 4.49 6.12
N SER A 110 12.62 5.10 6.70
CA SER A 110 12.51 6.04 7.83
C SER A 110 13.54 7.16 7.71
N LEU A 111 13.13 8.38 8.01
CA LEU A 111 14.04 9.50 8.23
C LEU A 111 14.36 9.56 9.73
N ASP A 112 15.57 9.11 10.10
CA ASP A 112 15.93 8.85 11.49
C ASP A 112 16.45 10.08 12.22
N ALA A 113 17.15 10.96 11.51
CA ALA A 113 17.69 12.18 12.09
C ALA A 113 17.64 13.36 11.10
N VAL A 114 17.42 14.53 11.65
CA VAL A 114 17.53 15.82 10.94
C VAL A 114 18.34 16.76 11.79
N THR A 115 19.50 17.16 11.27
CA THR A 115 20.34 18.20 11.87
C THR A 115 20.21 19.49 11.07
N VAL A 116 19.88 20.57 11.73
CA VAL A 116 19.71 21.88 11.09
C VAL A 116 20.75 22.86 11.64
N ILE A 117 21.43 23.55 10.75
CA ILE A 117 22.21 24.76 11.07
C ILE A 117 21.46 25.95 10.52
N ASP A 118 21.05 26.85 11.41
CA ASP A 118 20.35 28.06 11.04
C ASP A 118 21.27 29.02 10.26
N GLU A 119 20.66 29.78 9.36
CA GLU A 119 21.41 30.87 8.74
C GLU A 119 21.76 31.98 9.74
N SER A 120 22.78 32.75 9.43
CA SER A 120 23.18 33.88 10.25
C SER A 120 23.13 35.16 9.43
N CYS A 121 22.33 36.13 9.89
CA CYS A 121 22.24 37.48 9.35
C CYS A 121 21.95 37.58 7.84
N GLY A 122 21.16 36.64 7.27
CA GLY A 122 20.79 36.66 5.85
C GLY A 122 21.91 36.27 4.89
N ASN A 123 22.92 35.53 5.35
CA ASN A 123 24.09 35.16 4.53
C ASN A 123 23.94 33.82 3.79
N SER A 124 22.76 33.24 3.77
CA SER A 124 22.48 31.94 3.14
C SER A 124 23.39 30.81 3.63
N GLY A 125 23.74 30.85 4.92
CA GLY A 125 24.66 29.89 5.55
C GLY A 125 23.96 28.68 6.17
N GLY A 126 22.67 28.56 5.99
CA GLY A 126 21.88 27.43 6.52
C GLY A 126 22.25 26.09 5.87
N PHE A 127 22.07 25.01 6.63
CA PHE A 127 22.39 23.65 6.23
C PHE A 127 21.40 22.68 6.84
N ILE A 128 21.02 21.67 6.08
CA ILE A 128 20.22 20.54 6.55
C ILE A 128 20.95 19.24 6.20
N ASP A 129 21.22 18.43 7.22
CA ASP A 129 21.80 17.09 7.16
C ASP A 129 20.72 16.11 7.62
N ILE A 130 20.38 15.14 6.80
CA ILE A 130 19.42 14.10 7.12
C ILE A 130 20.08 12.73 7.14
N THR A 131 19.54 11.82 7.94
CA THR A 131 19.95 10.43 7.95
C THR A 131 18.74 9.57 7.69
N VAL A 132 18.84 8.69 6.70
CA VAL A 132 17.78 7.77 6.30
C VAL A 132 18.19 6.34 6.61
N SER A 133 17.28 5.54 7.15
CA SER A 133 17.47 4.11 7.34
C SER A 133 16.34 3.30 6.72
N GLY A 134 16.56 1.98 6.60
CA GLY A 134 15.59 1.09 5.98
C GLY A 134 15.40 1.37 4.49
N GLY A 135 14.22 1.02 3.98
CA GLY A 135 13.89 1.11 2.57
C GLY A 135 14.70 0.17 1.67
N ASN A 136 14.28 0.04 0.43
CA ASN A 136 14.97 -0.74 -0.60
C ASN A 136 15.77 0.18 -1.51
N ALA A 137 17.08 -0.07 -1.63
CA ALA A 137 17.93 0.72 -2.53
C ALA A 137 17.57 0.50 -4.03
N PRO A 138 17.70 1.53 -4.88
CA PRO A 138 18.23 2.85 -4.59
C PRO A 138 17.22 3.75 -3.87
N ILE A 139 17.75 4.58 -2.94
CA ILE A 139 17.00 5.66 -2.30
C ILE A 139 17.20 6.94 -3.14
N SER A 140 16.14 7.69 -3.33
CA SER A 140 16.15 8.97 -4.05
C SER A 140 15.61 10.09 -3.17
N PHE A 141 16.16 11.29 -3.37
CA PHE A 141 15.88 12.49 -2.59
C PHE A 141 15.32 13.58 -3.51
N SER A 142 14.31 14.30 -3.04
CA SER A 142 13.74 15.45 -3.76
C SER A 142 13.37 16.55 -2.77
N TRP A 143 14.09 17.65 -2.83
CA TRP A 143 13.84 18.82 -2.01
C TRP A 143 12.95 19.84 -2.72
N SER A 144 12.21 20.63 -1.95
CA SER A 144 11.42 21.75 -2.47
C SER A 144 12.25 22.81 -3.22
N THR A 145 13.58 22.79 -3.03
CA THR A 145 14.55 23.63 -3.78
C THR A 145 14.87 23.07 -5.17
N GLY A 146 14.49 21.83 -5.47
CA GLY A 146 14.91 21.09 -6.66
C GLY A 146 16.22 20.31 -6.50
N ALA A 147 16.86 20.34 -5.32
CA ALA A 147 18.02 19.51 -5.02
C ALA A 147 17.62 18.03 -4.92
N THR A 148 18.55 17.12 -5.30
CA THR A 148 18.38 15.67 -5.27
C THR A 148 19.47 14.96 -4.45
N THR A 149 20.23 15.71 -3.67
CA THR A 149 21.21 15.20 -2.72
C THR A 149 20.55 14.90 -1.38
N GLU A 150 21.15 14.00 -0.58
CA GLU A 150 20.68 13.72 0.77
C GLU A 150 20.66 14.99 1.61
N ASP A 151 21.77 15.70 1.65
CA ASP A 151 21.96 16.95 2.39
C ASP A 151 21.90 18.16 1.47
N ILE A 152 21.49 19.30 2.02
CA ILE A 152 21.45 20.59 1.31
C ILE A 152 22.08 21.72 2.12
N THR A 153 22.78 22.60 1.42
CA THR A 153 23.55 23.72 2.00
C THR A 153 23.20 25.04 1.33
N GLY A 154 23.70 26.14 1.90
CA GLY A 154 23.50 27.45 1.31
C GLY A 154 22.07 27.96 1.44
N LEU A 155 21.41 27.62 2.53
CA LEU A 155 20.01 27.89 2.74
C LEU A 155 19.75 29.22 3.43
N ASN A 156 18.70 29.90 2.97
CA ASN A 156 18.11 31.02 3.71
C ASN A 156 17.16 30.48 4.79
N ALA A 157 16.77 31.34 5.73
CA ALA A 157 15.69 30.96 6.65
C ALA A 157 14.39 30.66 5.88
N GLY A 158 13.75 29.56 6.23
CA GLY A 158 12.55 29.09 5.54
C GLY A 158 12.21 27.67 5.87
N THR A 159 11.12 27.17 5.28
CA THR A 159 10.69 25.78 5.37
C THR A 159 11.11 25.05 4.09
N TYR A 160 11.73 23.91 4.26
CA TYR A 160 12.21 23.04 3.20
C TYR A 160 11.56 21.67 3.34
N THR A 161 10.86 21.25 2.31
CA THR A 161 10.23 19.91 2.27
C THR A 161 11.18 18.95 1.60
N ILE A 162 11.48 17.83 2.26
CA ILE A 162 12.14 16.67 1.67
C ILE A 162 11.14 15.57 1.39
N THR A 163 11.24 14.97 0.21
CA THR A 163 10.59 13.72 -0.17
C THR A 163 11.68 12.69 -0.41
N VAL A 164 11.68 11.63 0.39
CA VAL A 164 12.57 10.47 0.24
C VAL A 164 11.75 9.33 -0.35
N THR A 165 12.25 8.68 -1.38
CA THR A 165 11.55 7.57 -2.06
C THR A 165 12.52 6.41 -2.26
N ASP A 166 12.10 5.21 -1.93
CA ASP A 166 12.86 3.98 -2.13
C ASP A 166 12.52 3.28 -3.48
N ALA A 167 13.22 2.18 -3.78
CA ALA A 167 13.00 1.42 -5.01
C ALA A 167 11.59 0.78 -5.11
N ASN A 168 10.94 0.54 -3.98
CA ASN A 168 9.56 0.03 -3.92
C ASN A 168 8.50 1.13 -3.99
N GLN A 169 8.91 2.39 -4.21
CA GLN A 169 8.05 3.58 -4.22
C GLN A 169 7.44 3.89 -2.83
N CYS A 170 8.04 3.41 -1.74
CA CYS A 170 7.72 3.89 -0.42
C CYS A 170 8.21 5.32 -0.26
N VAL A 171 7.40 6.18 0.30
CA VAL A 171 7.66 7.62 0.36
C VAL A 171 7.59 8.11 1.80
N GLU A 172 8.60 8.88 2.21
CA GLU A 172 8.62 9.65 3.46
C GLU A 172 8.72 11.14 3.11
N VAL A 173 7.87 11.98 3.72
CA VAL A 173 7.83 13.42 3.45
C VAL A 173 7.92 14.18 4.77
N VAL A 174 8.91 15.07 4.88
CA VAL A 174 9.15 15.85 6.09
C VAL A 174 9.42 17.32 5.75
N ASP A 175 8.83 18.21 6.53
CA ASP A 175 9.12 19.65 6.51
C ASP A 175 10.19 19.99 7.54
N VAL A 176 11.26 20.65 7.10
CA VAL A 176 12.38 21.08 7.91
C VAL A 176 12.46 22.59 7.91
N VAL A 177 12.59 23.21 9.08
CA VAL A 177 12.67 24.67 9.23
C VAL A 177 14.11 25.08 9.50
N VAL A 178 14.65 25.94 8.65
CA VAL A 178 15.90 26.68 8.88
C VAL A 178 15.55 28.04 9.46
N GLY A 179 16.05 28.33 10.66
CA GLY A 179 15.85 29.61 11.34
C GLY A 179 16.83 30.71 10.84
N ASN A 180 16.58 31.94 11.27
CA ASN A 180 17.51 33.04 11.08
C ASN A 180 18.10 33.46 12.43
N ASN A 181 19.38 33.23 12.60
CA ASN A 181 20.15 33.74 13.76
C ASN A 181 20.63 35.16 13.47
N THR A 182 19.85 36.15 13.89
CA THR A 182 20.16 37.57 13.65
C THR A 182 21.30 38.10 14.51
N GLY A 183 21.78 37.27 15.45
CA GLY A 183 22.85 37.69 16.38
C GLY A 183 22.43 38.81 17.34
N ASN A 184 23.32 39.14 18.27
CA ASN A 184 23.10 40.24 19.22
C ASN A 184 23.96 41.46 18.86
N LEU A 185 24.17 41.74 17.56
CA LEU A 185 24.93 42.92 17.17
C LEU A 185 24.09 44.17 17.45
N ALA A 186 24.52 44.92 18.43
CA ALA A 186 23.89 46.19 18.81
C ALA A 186 24.98 47.31 18.83
N ILE A 187 24.62 48.45 18.29
CA ILE A 187 25.44 49.67 18.49
C ILE A 187 25.12 50.17 19.90
N SER A 188 26.05 49.94 20.82
CA SER A 188 25.88 50.31 22.23
C SER A 188 26.06 51.81 22.50
N SER A 189 26.72 52.54 21.63
CA SER A 189 26.83 54.01 21.70
C SER A 189 27.23 54.59 20.36
N SER A 190 26.69 55.74 19.99
CA SER A 190 27.21 56.61 18.93
C SER A 190 27.61 57.95 19.56
N GLN A 191 28.83 58.38 19.35
CA GLN A 191 29.24 59.73 19.66
C GLN A 191 29.29 60.55 18.39
N VAL A 192 28.55 61.63 18.37
CA VAL A 192 28.69 62.69 17.37
C VAL A 192 29.66 63.70 17.94
N LEU A 193 30.78 63.81 17.31
CA LEU A 193 31.72 64.91 17.58
C LEU A 193 31.30 66.10 16.71
N ASP A 194 30.72 67.12 17.31
CA ASP A 194 30.48 68.36 16.63
C ASP A 194 31.86 69.02 16.25
N GLU A 195 32.01 69.34 14.98
CA GLU A 195 33.09 70.20 14.55
C GLU A 195 32.95 71.57 15.22
N ASN A 196 33.78 71.76 16.14
CA ASN A 196 33.90 73.12 16.75
C ASN A 196 34.63 74.00 15.75
N CYS A 197 33.87 74.69 14.90
CA CYS A 197 34.46 75.82 14.15
C CYS A 197 34.81 76.92 15.13
N GLY A 198 35.96 76.77 15.75
CA GLY A 198 36.61 77.84 16.50
C GLY A 198 36.90 78.96 15.56
N GLY A 199 36.13 80.02 15.63
CA GLY A 199 36.44 81.26 14.97
C GLY A 199 37.79 81.79 15.48
N GLY A 200 38.69 82.03 14.57
CA GLY A 200 39.89 82.80 14.82
C GLY A 200 39.59 84.30 14.81
N ASP A 201 40.28 85.01 15.61
CA ASP A 201 40.68 86.36 15.38
C ASP A 201 42.16 86.37 15.10
#